data_1c8da766bbeea9cda01f0433859d744f
#
_entry.id   1c8da766bbeea9cda01f0433859d744f
#
_cell.length_a   1.000
_cell.length_b   1.000
_cell.length_c   1.000
_cell.angle_alpha   90.00
_cell.angle_beta   90.00
_cell.angle_gamma   90.00
#
_symmetry.space_group_name_H-M   'P 1'
#
loop_
_entity.id
_entity.type
_entity.pdbx_description
1 polymer ?
#
loop_
_entity_poly.entity_id
_entity_poly.type
_entity_poly.pdbx_seq_one_letter_code
_entity_poly.pdbx_strand_id
1 'polypeptide(L)'
;DHPAQLLVDVDAALVAQHNQVTIFERDAAPGGSFRYAGKAPLFQDVAARNHSFERYIRGQVAACNAKGVTFKYNTDVAKSPVLLAPFDRIVIATGAAYRFGLGRLPFLLLDMGAGRWPGLAQVFSNPKFRDWFYHRARTATGDAFKALAKPNQTVMVIGDARTPGKSRPAIES
;
A
#
# COMPACT_ATOMS: atom_id res chain seq x y z
N ASP A 1 14.08 4.45 -5.83
CA ASP A 1 13.07 3.45 -6.22
C ASP A 1 12.15 3.21 -5.03
N HIS A 2 10.93 3.78 -5.09
CA HIS A 2 9.96 3.72 -4.00
C HIS A 2 8.83 2.75 -4.37
N PRO A 3 8.27 1.99 -3.41
CA PRO A 3 7.16 1.06 -3.69
C PRO A 3 5.91 1.74 -4.26
N ALA A 4 5.72 3.03 -3.98
CA ALA A 4 4.66 3.82 -4.61
C ALA A 4 4.94 4.15 -6.08
N GLN A 5 6.21 4.17 -6.49
CA GLN A 5 6.60 4.39 -7.89
C GLN A 5 6.27 3.16 -8.73
N LEU A 6 6.42 1.96 -8.16
CA LEU A 6 6.06 0.72 -8.84
C LEU A 6 4.57 0.64 -9.18
N LEU A 7 3.67 1.06 -8.26
CA LEU A 7 2.23 1.13 -8.54
C LEU A 7 1.92 2.06 -9.71
N VAL A 8 2.52 3.24 -9.74
CA VAL A 8 2.31 4.22 -10.82
C VAL A 8 2.95 3.80 -12.12
N ASP A 9 4.12 3.16 -12.07
CA ASP A 9 4.79 2.67 -13.27
C ASP A 9 4.01 1.50 -13.89
N VAL A 10 3.40 0.62 -13.08
CA VAL A 10 2.50 -0.44 -13.55
C VAL A 10 1.23 0.16 -14.14
N ASP A 11 0.60 1.11 -13.45
CA ASP A 11 -0.62 1.77 -13.95
C ASP A 11 -0.33 2.58 -15.22
N ALA A 12 0.80 3.26 -15.28
CA ALA A 12 1.25 3.99 -16.47
C ALA A 12 1.54 3.06 -17.64
N ALA A 13 2.16 1.90 -17.39
CA ALA A 13 2.43 0.91 -18.41
C ALA A 13 1.15 0.24 -18.92
N LEU A 14 0.18 -0.03 -18.03
CA LEU A 14 -1.12 -0.59 -18.41
C LEU A 14 -1.92 0.38 -19.27
N VAL A 15 -1.93 1.66 -18.92
CA VAL A 15 -2.62 2.70 -19.72
C VAL A 15 -1.93 2.91 -21.07
N ALA A 16 -0.60 2.88 -21.12
CA ALA A 16 0.15 2.97 -22.37
C ALA A 16 -0.17 1.83 -23.36
N GLN A 17 -0.72 0.72 -22.88
CA GLN A 17 -1.22 -0.39 -23.68
C GLN A 17 -2.71 -0.27 -24.07
N HIS A 18 -3.31 0.93 -23.99
CA HIS A 18 -4.72 1.19 -24.26
C HIS A 18 -5.71 0.44 -23.35
N ASN A 19 -5.28 0.05 -22.13
CA ASN A 19 -6.18 -0.53 -21.15
C ASN A 19 -6.97 0.56 -20.41
N GLN A 20 -8.21 0.25 -20.05
CA GLN A 20 -8.98 1.04 -19.10
C GLN A 20 -8.62 0.57 -17.69
N VAL A 21 -8.06 1.47 -16.88
CA VAL A 21 -7.59 1.15 -15.54
C VAL A 21 -8.51 1.76 -14.48
N THR A 22 -8.96 0.93 -13.53
CA THR A 22 -9.70 1.37 -12.35
C THR A 22 -8.97 0.92 -11.10
N ILE A 23 -8.70 1.86 -10.19
CA ILE A 23 -8.09 1.61 -8.89
C ILE A 23 -9.19 1.64 -7.82
N PHE A 24 -9.36 0.55 -7.10
CA PHE A 24 -10.21 0.47 -5.92
C PHE A 24 -9.36 0.70 -4.67
N GLU A 25 -9.70 1.74 -3.91
CA GLU A 25 -9.04 2.07 -2.66
C GLU A 25 -10.04 2.00 -1.51
N ARG A 26 -9.73 1.19 -0.52
CA ARG A 26 -10.58 1.01 0.66
C ARG A 26 -10.71 2.27 1.50
N ASP A 27 -9.64 3.07 1.55
CA ASP A 27 -9.59 4.30 2.32
C ASP A 27 -10.12 5.50 1.50
N ALA A 28 -10.37 6.60 2.20
CA ALA A 28 -10.80 7.86 1.58
C ALA A 28 -9.68 8.56 0.79
N ALA A 29 -8.43 8.09 0.92
CA ALA A 29 -7.27 8.64 0.25
C ALA A 29 -6.26 7.54 -0.08
N PRO A 30 -5.56 7.64 -1.22
CA PRO A 30 -4.62 6.62 -1.68
C PRO A 30 -3.30 6.68 -0.92
N GLY A 31 -2.46 5.66 -1.12
CA GLY A 31 -1.10 5.59 -0.61
C GLY A 31 -0.88 4.66 0.58
N GLY A 32 -1.95 4.05 1.11
CA GLY A 32 -1.85 3.00 2.13
C GLY A 32 -0.91 3.35 3.30
N SER A 33 -0.04 2.42 3.66
CA SER A 33 0.95 2.62 4.74
C SER A 33 2.01 3.67 4.44
N PHE A 34 2.25 4.02 3.18
CA PHE A 34 3.20 5.05 2.78
C PHE A 34 2.81 6.45 3.29
N ARG A 35 1.52 6.72 3.48
CA ARG A 35 1.00 7.96 4.10
C ARG A 35 1.53 8.20 5.51
N TYR A 36 1.93 7.14 6.20
CA TYR A 36 2.42 7.18 7.58
C TYR A 36 3.94 7.25 7.69
N ALA A 37 4.66 7.08 6.59
CA ALA A 37 6.13 7.05 6.58
C ALA A 37 6.75 8.32 7.20
N GLY A 38 6.21 9.51 6.94
CA GLY A 38 6.67 10.76 7.52
C GLY A 38 6.22 11.03 8.96
N LYS A 39 5.27 10.23 9.50
CA LYS A 39 4.71 10.43 10.85
C LYS A 39 5.54 9.75 11.95
N ALA A 40 6.35 8.78 11.58
CA ALA A 40 7.28 8.09 12.48
C ALA A 40 8.65 7.93 11.81
N PRO A 41 9.40 9.02 11.64
CA PRO A 41 10.66 9.02 10.86
C PRO A 41 11.71 8.05 11.42
N LEU A 42 11.83 7.91 12.74
CA LEU A 42 12.75 6.97 13.36
C LEU A 42 12.39 5.50 13.05
N PHE A 43 11.09 5.22 12.96
CA PHE A 43 10.57 3.91 12.63
C PHE A 43 10.85 3.52 11.16
N GLN A 44 10.80 4.50 10.26
CA GLN A 44 10.99 4.30 8.83
C GLN A 44 12.44 4.51 8.36
N ASP A 45 13.36 4.88 9.26
CA ASP A 45 14.74 5.26 8.92
C ASP A 45 14.80 6.42 7.89
N VAL A 46 13.78 7.26 7.86
CA VAL A 46 13.64 8.32 6.88
C VAL A 46 13.47 9.66 7.59
N ALA A 47 14.41 10.57 7.39
CA ALA A 47 14.35 11.95 7.87
C ALA A 47 13.58 12.85 6.90
N ALA A 48 12.37 12.46 6.50
CA ALA A 48 11.55 13.25 5.60
C ALA A 48 10.42 13.98 6.34
N ARG A 49 10.02 15.14 5.81
CA ARG A 49 8.87 15.88 6.32
C ARG A 49 7.57 15.23 5.86
N ASN A 50 6.54 15.20 6.72
CA ASN A 50 5.22 14.60 6.41
C ASN A 50 4.69 15.04 5.04
N HIS A 51 4.72 16.34 4.74
CA HIS A 51 4.19 16.88 3.49
C HIS A 51 4.99 16.49 2.23
N SER A 52 6.21 15.96 2.38
CA SER A 52 6.94 15.42 1.22
C SER A 52 6.28 14.16 0.70
N PHE A 53 5.86 13.26 1.58
CA PHE A 53 5.15 12.04 1.21
C PHE A 53 3.75 12.34 0.68
N GLU A 54 3.03 13.25 1.31
CA GLU A 54 1.70 13.68 0.85
C GLU A 54 1.77 14.34 -0.53
N ARG A 55 2.76 15.19 -0.76
CA ARG A 55 2.99 15.82 -2.07
C ARG A 55 3.30 14.78 -3.14
N TYR A 56 4.14 13.81 -2.80
CA TYR A 56 4.48 12.72 -3.70
C TYR A 56 3.21 11.94 -4.09
N ILE A 57 2.41 11.47 -3.13
CA ILE A 57 1.17 10.75 -3.39
C ILE A 57 0.22 11.57 -4.28
N ARG A 58 0.03 12.86 -3.97
CA ARG A 58 -0.82 13.75 -4.80
C ARG A 58 -0.31 13.88 -6.23
N GLY A 59 1.01 14.00 -6.41
CA GLY A 59 1.64 14.04 -7.72
C GLY A 59 1.37 12.75 -8.52
N GLN A 60 1.47 11.61 -7.88
CA GLN A 60 1.20 10.31 -8.50
C GLN A 60 -0.27 10.18 -8.90
N VAL A 61 -1.20 10.55 -8.03
CA VAL A 61 -2.62 10.54 -8.34
C VAL A 61 -2.96 11.47 -9.52
N ALA A 62 -2.37 12.67 -9.52
CA ALA A 62 -2.56 13.60 -10.63
C ALA A 62 -2.04 13.02 -11.97
N ALA A 63 -0.88 12.37 -11.95
CA ALA A 63 -0.32 11.70 -13.12
C ALA A 63 -1.21 10.56 -13.63
N CYS A 64 -1.76 9.74 -12.72
CA CYS A 64 -2.71 8.69 -13.07
C CYS A 64 -4.00 9.25 -13.68
N ASN A 65 -4.58 10.29 -13.06
CA ASN A 65 -5.78 10.95 -13.57
C ASN A 65 -5.56 11.55 -14.97
N ALA A 66 -4.39 12.19 -15.18
CA ALA A 66 -4.03 12.73 -16.51
C ALA A 66 -3.93 11.65 -17.60
N LYS A 67 -3.71 10.40 -17.20
CA LYS A 67 -3.69 9.22 -18.09
C LYS A 67 -5.04 8.49 -18.19
N GLY A 68 -6.10 9.02 -17.59
CA GLY A 68 -7.44 8.44 -17.63
C GLY A 68 -7.68 7.28 -16.65
N VAL A 69 -6.83 7.10 -15.64
CA VAL A 69 -7.06 6.13 -14.57
C VAL A 69 -8.24 6.59 -13.69
N THR A 70 -9.19 5.71 -13.44
CA THR A 70 -10.32 5.97 -12.55
C THR A 70 -10.04 5.51 -11.13
N PHE A 71 -10.20 6.40 -10.13
CA PHE A 71 -10.11 6.03 -8.72
C PHE A 71 -11.49 5.88 -8.09
N LYS A 72 -11.71 4.78 -7.38
CA LYS A 72 -12.89 4.52 -6.54
C LYS A 72 -12.47 4.39 -5.09
N TYR A 73 -12.57 5.50 -4.36
CA TYR A 73 -12.25 5.56 -2.93
C TYR A 73 -13.37 4.99 -2.07
N ASN A 74 -13.09 4.72 -0.78
CA ASN A 74 -14.01 4.13 0.19
C ASN A 74 -14.64 2.82 -0.32
N THR A 75 -13.90 2.08 -1.16
CA THR A 75 -14.40 0.89 -1.85
C THR A 75 -13.57 -0.32 -1.46
N ASP A 76 -14.11 -1.14 -0.58
CA ASP A 76 -13.49 -2.39 -0.12
C ASP A 76 -13.97 -3.56 -0.99
N VAL A 77 -13.13 -3.99 -1.92
CA VAL A 77 -13.45 -5.10 -2.83
C VAL A 77 -13.57 -6.45 -2.10
N ALA A 78 -12.97 -6.61 -0.91
CA ALA A 78 -13.16 -7.81 -0.12
C ALA A 78 -14.60 -7.96 0.40
N LYS A 79 -15.29 -6.83 0.62
CA LYS A 79 -16.71 -6.80 1.01
C LYS A 79 -17.67 -6.87 -0.18
N SER A 80 -17.18 -6.51 -1.37
CA SER A 80 -17.99 -6.45 -2.60
C SER A 80 -17.23 -7.03 -3.80
N PRO A 81 -16.93 -8.34 -3.81
CA PRO A 81 -16.14 -8.98 -4.88
C PRO A 81 -16.76 -8.86 -6.26
N VAL A 82 -18.07 -8.65 -6.33
CA VAL A 82 -18.82 -8.46 -7.59
C VAL A 82 -18.28 -7.26 -8.41
N LEU A 83 -17.64 -6.28 -7.75
CA LEU A 83 -17.02 -5.14 -8.41
C LEU A 83 -15.85 -5.54 -9.32
N LEU A 84 -15.25 -6.71 -9.10
CA LEU A 84 -14.16 -7.22 -9.94
C LEU A 84 -14.68 -7.92 -11.20
N ALA A 85 -15.96 -8.23 -11.28
CA ALA A 85 -16.55 -9.01 -12.36
C ALA A 85 -16.36 -8.46 -13.78
N PRO A 86 -16.34 -7.11 -14.02
CA PRO A 86 -16.17 -6.55 -15.35
C PRO A 86 -14.74 -6.54 -15.89
N PHE A 87 -13.73 -6.88 -15.07
CA PHE A 87 -12.33 -6.73 -15.43
C PHE A 87 -11.72 -8.06 -15.89
N ASP A 88 -10.93 -8.03 -16.95
CA ASP A 88 -10.19 -9.20 -17.46
C ASP A 88 -8.90 -9.45 -16.67
N ARG A 89 -8.29 -8.37 -16.17
CA ARG A 89 -7.02 -8.40 -15.43
C ARG A 89 -7.17 -7.71 -14.09
N ILE A 90 -6.64 -8.33 -13.04
CA ILE A 90 -6.67 -7.83 -11.68
C ILE A 90 -5.23 -7.76 -11.16
N VAL A 91 -4.80 -6.57 -10.75
CA VAL A 91 -3.52 -6.35 -10.08
C VAL A 91 -3.80 -6.14 -8.60
N ILE A 92 -3.28 -7.03 -7.76
CA ILE A 92 -3.44 -6.99 -6.30
C ILE A 92 -2.20 -6.32 -5.70
N ALA A 93 -2.39 -5.08 -5.22
CA ALA A 93 -1.38 -4.25 -4.57
C ALA A 93 -1.85 -3.82 -3.16
N THR A 94 -2.56 -4.68 -2.47
CA THR A 94 -3.22 -4.40 -1.18
C THR A 94 -2.28 -4.26 0.01
N GLY A 95 -0.96 -4.44 -0.23
CA GLY A 95 0.03 -4.38 0.82
C GLY A 95 -0.01 -5.61 1.74
N ALA A 96 0.54 -5.47 2.94
CA ALA A 96 0.58 -6.51 3.95
C ALA A 96 -0.39 -6.24 5.10
N ALA A 97 -0.90 -7.30 5.73
CA ALA A 97 -1.66 -7.22 6.97
C ALA A 97 -0.76 -7.45 8.18
N TYR A 98 -1.12 -6.88 9.33
CA TYR A 98 -0.42 -7.13 10.59
C TYR A 98 -1.03 -8.31 11.33
N ARG A 99 -0.18 -9.20 11.86
CA ARG A 99 -0.58 -10.44 12.54
C ARG A 99 -1.24 -10.22 13.91
N PHE A 100 -1.17 -9.03 14.46
CA PHE A 100 -1.65 -8.77 15.84
C PHE A 100 -3.15 -8.65 15.98
N GLY A 101 -3.91 -8.69 14.90
CA GLY A 101 -5.35 -8.44 14.94
C GLY A 101 -5.74 -7.00 15.34
N LEU A 102 -4.76 -6.10 15.51
CA LEU A 102 -5.00 -4.72 15.95
C LEU A 102 -5.56 -3.82 14.84
N GLY A 103 -5.72 -4.35 13.63
CA GLY A 103 -6.31 -3.65 12.50
C GLY A 103 -5.68 -2.29 12.24
N ARG A 104 -6.49 -1.23 12.33
CA ARG A 104 -6.06 0.16 12.06
C ARG A 104 -5.51 0.89 13.29
N LEU A 105 -5.53 0.29 14.48
CA LEU A 105 -5.11 0.96 15.71
C LEU A 105 -3.69 1.54 15.66
N PRO A 106 -2.67 0.81 15.15
CA PRO A 106 -1.32 1.38 15.04
C PRO A 106 -1.27 2.63 14.15
N PHE A 107 -2.04 2.65 13.08
CA PHE A 107 -2.11 3.81 12.17
C PHE A 107 -2.83 4.99 12.81
N LEU A 108 -3.90 4.74 13.56
CA LEU A 108 -4.59 5.77 14.34
C LEU A 108 -3.65 6.41 15.36
N LEU A 109 -2.87 5.61 16.09
CA LEU A 109 -1.87 6.11 17.02
C LEU A 109 -0.80 6.96 16.33
N LEU A 110 -0.34 6.57 15.14
CA LEU A 110 0.59 7.37 14.34
C LEU A 110 -0.05 8.69 13.88
N ASP A 111 -1.32 8.70 13.52
CA ASP A 111 -2.07 9.92 13.19
C ASP A 111 -2.15 10.87 14.37
N MET A 112 -2.27 10.35 15.59
CA MET A 112 -2.23 11.11 16.84
C MET A 112 -0.82 11.56 17.24
N GLY A 113 0.21 11.26 16.47
CA GLY A 113 1.59 11.64 16.73
C GLY A 113 2.37 10.72 17.68
N ALA A 114 1.85 9.53 17.99
CA ALA A 114 2.47 8.58 18.91
C ALA A 114 3.91 8.17 18.51
N GLY A 115 4.24 8.22 17.23
CA GLY A 115 5.61 7.93 16.74
C GLY A 115 6.67 8.92 17.25
N ARG A 116 6.25 10.05 17.82
CA ARG A 116 7.13 11.08 18.41
C ARG A 116 7.13 11.09 19.94
N TRP A 117 6.29 10.29 20.58
CA TRP A 117 6.27 10.19 22.04
C TRP A 117 7.57 9.57 22.54
N PRO A 118 8.23 10.14 23.59
CA PRO A 118 9.58 9.76 23.98
C PRO A 118 9.78 8.26 24.20
N GLY A 119 8.88 7.60 24.90
CA GLY A 119 8.97 6.15 25.16
C GLY A 119 8.77 5.30 23.91
N LEU A 120 7.81 5.64 23.05
CA LEU A 120 7.55 4.91 21.80
C LEU A 120 8.64 5.17 20.76
N ALA A 121 9.17 6.39 20.69
CA ALA A 121 10.30 6.70 19.82
C ALA A 121 11.52 5.82 20.12
N GLN A 122 11.81 5.53 21.40
CA GLN A 122 12.90 4.63 21.78
C GLN A 122 12.66 3.19 21.31
N VAL A 123 11.42 2.67 21.45
CA VAL A 123 11.05 1.33 20.96
C VAL A 123 11.20 1.25 19.45
N PHE A 124 10.71 2.24 18.72
CA PHE A 124 10.78 2.27 17.26
C PHE A 124 12.19 2.53 16.71
N SER A 125 13.07 3.14 17.49
CA SER A 125 14.48 3.31 17.11
C SER A 125 15.30 2.02 17.26
N ASN A 126 14.81 1.01 17.98
CA ASN A 126 15.50 -0.26 18.15
C ASN A 126 15.53 -1.06 16.83
N PRO A 127 16.74 -1.39 16.27
CA PRO A 127 16.85 -2.10 15.00
C PRO A 127 16.17 -3.48 15.02
N LYS A 128 16.29 -4.23 16.14
CA LYS A 128 15.69 -5.56 16.28
C LYS A 128 14.16 -5.50 16.24
N PHE A 129 13.58 -4.48 16.88
CA PHE A 129 12.13 -4.26 16.84
C PHE A 129 11.66 -3.90 15.44
N ARG A 130 12.38 -3.01 14.73
CA ARG A 130 12.06 -2.64 13.35
C ARG A 130 12.11 -3.84 12.42
N ASP A 131 13.16 -4.65 12.49
CA ASP A 131 13.29 -5.84 11.64
C ASP A 131 12.19 -6.86 11.92
N TRP A 132 11.87 -7.09 13.21
CA TRP A 132 10.75 -7.94 13.57
C TRP A 132 9.43 -7.42 13.02
N PHE A 133 9.15 -6.12 13.18
CA PHE A 133 7.93 -5.48 12.68
C PHE A 133 7.81 -5.60 11.15
N TYR A 134 8.89 -5.35 10.42
CA TYR A 134 8.87 -5.39 8.96
C TYR A 134 8.81 -6.81 8.38
N HIS A 135 9.43 -7.79 9.03
CA HIS A 135 9.58 -9.12 8.44
C HIS A 135 8.70 -10.18 9.09
N ARG A 136 8.40 -10.07 10.40
CA ARG A 136 7.68 -11.10 11.14
C ARG A 136 6.28 -10.70 11.57
N ALA A 137 6.03 -9.43 11.77
CA ALA A 137 4.73 -8.94 12.20
C ALA A 137 3.72 -8.82 11.06
N ARG A 138 4.18 -8.85 9.82
CA ARG A 138 3.34 -8.70 8.63
C ARG A 138 3.15 -10.01 7.89
N THR A 139 2.01 -10.16 7.24
CA THR A 139 1.68 -11.30 6.38
C THR A 139 1.17 -10.81 5.04
N ALA A 140 1.46 -11.56 3.98
CA ALA A 140 0.97 -11.31 2.64
C ALA A 140 -0.56 -11.39 2.60
N THR A 141 -1.18 -10.54 1.79
CA THR A 141 -2.64 -10.52 1.62
C THR A 141 -3.07 -11.05 0.26
N GLY A 142 -2.11 -11.24 -0.65
CA GLY A 142 -2.36 -11.54 -2.05
C GLY A 142 -3.24 -12.76 -2.29
N ASP A 143 -3.01 -13.86 -1.58
CA ASP A 143 -3.79 -15.09 -1.77
C ASP A 143 -5.27 -14.94 -1.39
N ALA A 144 -5.55 -14.18 -0.32
CA ALA A 144 -6.92 -13.90 0.08
C ALA A 144 -7.67 -13.10 -0.98
N PHE A 145 -7.01 -12.11 -1.60
CA PHE A 145 -7.61 -11.32 -2.68
C PHE A 145 -7.64 -12.08 -4.02
N LYS A 146 -6.64 -12.91 -4.30
CA LYS A 146 -6.63 -13.76 -5.48
C LYS A 146 -7.82 -14.71 -5.52
N ALA A 147 -8.26 -15.21 -4.37
CA ALA A 147 -9.43 -16.05 -4.24
C ALA A 147 -10.77 -15.36 -4.60
N LEU A 148 -10.80 -14.03 -4.69
CA LEU A 148 -11.98 -13.27 -5.09
C LEU A 148 -12.15 -13.18 -6.62
N ALA A 149 -11.11 -13.49 -7.38
CA ALA A 149 -11.14 -13.44 -8.82
C ALA A 149 -11.85 -14.66 -9.42
N LYS A 150 -12.46 -14.46 -10.59
CA LYS A 150 -13.08 -15.54 -11.37
C LYS A 150 -12.02 -16.35 -12.12
N PRO A 151 -12.31 -17.61 -12.49
CA PRO A 151 -11.34 -18.48 -13.20
C PRO A 151 -10.85 -17.94 -14.54
N ASN A 152 -11.64 -17.10 -15.20
CA ASN A 152 -11.32 -16.50 -16.49
C ASN A 152 -10.55 -15.17 -16.38
N GLN A 153 -10.25 -14.70 -15.18
CA GLN A 153 -9.53 -13.44 -14.96
C GLN A 153 -8.03 -13.72 -14.74
N THR A 154 -7.19 -12.88 -15.34
CA THR A 154 -5.74 -12.92 -15.07
C THR A 154 -5.45 -12.13 -13.80
N VAL A 155 -4.80 -12.76 -12.83
CA VAL A 155 -4.48 -12.14 -11.54
C VAL A 155 -2.97 -12.04 -11.35
N MET A 156 -2.52 -10.83 -11.05
CA MET A 156 -1.13 -10.53 -10.68
C MET A 156 -1.09 -10.00 -9.24
N VAL A 157 -0.21 -10.51 -8.41
CA VAL A 157 0.04 -10.02 -7.04
C VAL A 157 1.40 -9.35 -7.02
N ILE A 158 1.47 -8.11 -6.52
CA ILE A 158 2.69 -7.31 -6.52
C ILE A 158 3.01 -6.72 -5.14
N GLY A 159 4.28 -6.37 -4.94
CA GLY A 159 4.77 -5.69 -3.74
C GLY A 159 4.51 -6.46 -2.45
N ASP A 160 4.24 -5.74 -1.37
CA ASP A 160 3.99 -6.29 -0.02
C ASP A 160 2.78 -7.24 0.06
N ALA A 161 1.88 -7.19 -0.91
CA ALA A 161 0.77 -8.16 -1.01
C ALA A 161 1.27 -9.56 -1.35
N ARG A 162 2.39 -9.66 -2.08
CA ARG A 162 3.06 -10.93 -2.42
C ARG A 162 4.11 -11.30 -1.39
N THR A 163 5.04 -10.36 -1.08
CA THR A 163 6.17 -10.61 -0.18
C THR A 163 6.37 -9.43 0.75
N PRO A 164 5.82 -9.46 1.99
CA PRO A 164 5.99 -8.38 2.95
C PRO A 164 7.46 -8.15 3.28
N GLY A 165 7.93 -6.91 3.18
CA GLY A 165 9.34 -6.59 3.42
C GLY A 165 9.62 -5.09 3.46
N LYS A 166 10.90 -4.75 3.36
CA LYS A 166 11.35 -3.39 3.03
C LYS A 166 11.12 -3.17 1.52
N SER A 167 11.16 -1.92 1.07
CA SER A 167 10.85 -1.55 -0.31
C SER A 167 11.60 -2.35 -1.38
N ARG A 168 12.86 -2.68 -1.16
CA ARG A 168 13.65 -3.42 -2.14
C ARG A 168 13.10 -4.81 -2.47
N PRO A 169 12.83 -5.71 -1.49
CA PRO A 169 12.20 -7.00 -1.78
C PRO A 169 10.81 -6.87 -2.42
N ALA A 170 10.06 -5.82 -2.08
CA ALA A 170 8.73 -5.58 -2.64
C ALA A 170 8.77 -5.16 -4.12
N ILE A 171 9.88 -4.58 -4.57
CA ILE A 171 10.07 -4.16 -5.97
C ILE A 171 10.56 -5.34 -6.83
N GLU A 172 11.41 -6.20 -6.26
CA GLU A 172 11.99 -7.34 -6.96
C GLU A 172 11.01 -8.55 -7.08
N SER A 173 9.88 -8.53 -6.38
CA SER A 173 8.85 -9.58 -6.38
C SER A 173 7.77 -9.36 -7.42
#